data_745fda4042ab3f82efd0a05a6a30f1e0
#
_entry.id   745fda4042ab3f82efd0a05a6a30f1e0
#
_cell.length_a   1.000
_cell.length_b   1.000
_cell.length_c   1.000
_cell.angle_alpha   90.00
_cell.angle_beta   90.00
_cell.angle_gamma   90.00
#
_symmetry.space_group_name_H-M   'P 1'
#
loop_
_entity.id
_entity.type
_entity.pdbx_description
1 polymer ?
#
loop_
_entity_poly.entity_id
_entity_poly.type
_entity_poly.pdbx_seq_one_letter_code
_entity_poly.pdbx_strand_id
1 'polypeptide(L)'
;MLLVVLKHETPGAVYRTSAVVRIKYSVHEKEGNKMSRQKIRIRLKAFDHTILDQSAERIVETAKSTGAKVAGPVPLPTEKDIVTILRAPHKYKDSREQFEIRTHKRLIDILNPSSKTVDALMRLDLPAGVDIEIKL
;
A
#
# COMPACT_ATOMS: atom_id res chain seq x y z
N MET A 1 21.76 -9.94 -37.46
CA MET A 1 22.65 -8.80 -37.59
C MET A 1 23.73 -8.71 -36.51
N LEU A 2 23.51 -9.16 -35.33
CA LEU A 2 24.48 -9.17 -34.22
C LEU A 2 25.55 -10.28 -34.30
N LEU A 3 25.34 -11.31 -35.07
CA LEU A 3 26.25 -12.42 -35.26
C LEU A 3 27.45 -12.12 -36.21
N VAL A 4 27.35 -11.06 -36.98
CA VAL A 4 28.40 -10.65 -37.94
C VAL A 4 29.54 -9.90 -37.26
N VAL A 5 29.27 -9.29 -36.12
CA VAL A 5 30.27 -8.51 -35.37
C VAL A 5 31.22 -9.40 -34.55
N LEU A 6 30.88 -10.69 -34.38
CA LEU A 6 31.66 -11.64 -33.60
C LEU A 6 32.79 -12.34 -34.36
N LYS A 7 33.03 -11.99 -35.64
CA LYS A 7 34.01 -12.67 -36.50
C LYS A 7 35.36 -12.02 -36.59
N HIS A 8 35.58 -10.92 -35.94
CA HIS A 8 36.86 -10.26 -35.88
C HIS A 8 37.37 -10.08 -34.45
N GLU A 9 37.79 -11.19 -33.92
CA GLU A 9 38.31 -11.19 -32.57
C GLU A 9 39.79 -11.24 -32.47
N THR A 10 40.34 -10.26 -31.90
CA THR A 10 41.58 -10.30 -31.15
C THR A 10 41.33 -10.85 -29.76
N PRO A 11 42.20 -11.71 -29.22
CA PRO A 11 41.90 -12.49 -27.97
C PRO A 11 41.80 -11.64 -26.68
N GLY A 12 41.69 -10.32 -26.80
CA GLY A 12 41.43 -9.43 -25.64
C GLY A 12 40.04 -8.83 -25.57
N ALA A 13 39.22 -9.02 -26.60
CA ALA A 13 37.92 -8.34 -26.70
C ALA A 13 36.75 -9.14 -26.10
N VAL A 14 36.97 -10.41 -25.81
CA VAL A 14 35.92 -11.34 -25.32
C VAL A 14 35.38 -10.93 -23.94
N TYR A 15 36.22 -10.38 -23.08
CA TYR A 15 35.79 -9.97 -21.75
C TYR A 15 34.99 -8.67 -21.73
N ARG A 16 35.19 -7.79 -22.73
CA ARG A 16 34.40 -6.56 -22.83
C ARG A 16 32.99 -6.80 -23.38
N THR A 17 32.86 -7.72 -24.33
CA THR A 17 31.55 -8.06 -24.91
C THR A 17 30.64 -8.77 -23.91
N SER A 18 31.18 -9.64 -23.07
CA SER A 18 30.36 -10.31 -22.05
C SER A 18 29.84 -9.35 -20.98
N ALA A 19 30.64 -8.36 -20.61
CA ALA A 19 30.21 -7.34 -19.64
C ALA A 19 29.13 -6.39 -20.21
N VAL A 20 29.28 -5.99 -21.47
CA VAL A 20 28.29 -5.15 -22.15
C VAL A 20 26.98 -5.90 -22.39
N VAL A 21 27.06 -7.16 -22.76
CA VAL A 21 25.87 -8.04 -22.90
C VAL A 21 25.19 -8.24 -21.56
N ARG A 22 25.92 -8.46 -20.47
CA ARG A 22 25.35 -8.55 -19.11
C ARG A 22 24.68 -7.26 -18.68
N ILE A 23 25.25 -6.12 -18.97
CA ILE A 23 24.66 -4.83 -18.64
C ILE A 23 23.38 -4.59 -19.43
N LYS A 24 23.36 -4.92 -20.72
CA LYS A 24 22.15 -4.83 -21.54
C LYS A 24 21.05 -5.78 -21.09
N TYR A 25 21.40 -7.01 -20.70
CA TYR A 25 20.42 -7.96 -20.16
C TYR A 25 19.86 -7.49 -18.80
N SER A 26 20.70 -6.97 -17.93
CA SER A 26 20.23 -6.47 -16.63
C SER A 26 19.33 -5.23 -16.74
N VAL A 27 19.59 -4.37 -17.74
CA VAL A 27 18.76 -3.21 -18.02
C VAL A 27 17.42 -3.63 -18.64
N HIS A 28 17.43 -4.65 -19.52
CA HIS A 28 16.20 -5.16 -20.13
C HIS A 28 15.30 -5.92 -19.13
N GLU A 29 15.91 -6.67 -18.21
CA GLU A 29 15.14 -7.29 -17.11
C GLU A 29 14.54 -6.25 -16.15
N LYS A 30 15.22 -5.14 -15.93
CA LYS A 30 14.66 -4.04 -15.11
C LYS A 30 13.58 -3.25 -15.82
N GLU A 31 13.63 -3.14 -17.15
CA GLU A 31 12.56 -2.47 -17.91
C GLU A 31 11.35 -3.38 -18.15
N GLY A 32 11.54 -4.70 -18.35
CA GLY A 32 10.46 -5.65 -18.46
C GLY A 32 9.67 -5.84 -17.16
N ASN A 33 10.25 -5.52 -16.01
CA ASN A 33 9.59 -5.60 -14.71
C ASN A 33 8.89 -4.28 -14.32
N LYS A 34 9.01 -3.25 -15.14
CA LYS A 34 8.29 -1.96 -15.01
C LYS A 34 6.93 -1.94 -15.72
N MET A 35 6.48 -3.06 -16.29
CA MET A 35 5.09 -3.16 -16.71
C MET A 35 4.22 -3.09 -15.45
N SER A 36 3.86 -1.86 -15.12
CA SER A 36 2.80 -1.40 -14.24
C SER A 36 2.02 -2.56 -13.58
N ARG A 37 2.54 -3.09 -12.48
CA ARG A 37 1.70 -3.83 -11.56
C ARG A 37 0.73 -2.81 -11.02
N GLN A 38 -0.44 -2.73 -11.62
CA GLN A 38 -1.52 -1.91 -11.11
C GLN A 38 -1.77 -2.34 -9.67
N LYS A 39 -1.66 -1.40 -8.78
CA LYS A 39 -1.75 -1.62 -7.35
C LYS A 39 -2.74 -0.61 -6.80
N ILE A 40 -3.75 -1.11 -6.12
CA ILE A 40 -4.68 -0.28 -5.38
C ILE A 40 -4.26 -0.30 -3.91
N ARG A 41 -4.03 0.85 -3.35
CA ARG A 41 -3.74 1.01 -1.93
C ARG A 41 -4.95 1.59 -1.23
N ILE A 42 -5.48 0.84 -0.27
CA ILE A 42 -6.63 1.24 0.54
C ILE A 42 -6.14 1.53 1.94
N ARG A 43 -6.42 2.73 2.43
CA ARG A 43 -6.16 3.13 3.80
C ARG A 43 -7.49 3.31 4.51
N LEU A 44 -7.65 2.61 5.62
CA LEU A 44 -8.81 2.68 6.50
C LEU A 44 -8.46 3.44 7.77
N LYS A 45 -9.35 4.31 8.21
CA LYS A 45 -9.24 5.05 9.46
C LYS A 45 -10.54 4.94 10.24
N ALA A 46 -10.46 4.69 11.52
CA ALA A 46 -11.61 4.72 12.42
C ALA A 46 -11.19 4.98 13.86
N PHE A 47 -12.12 5.43 14.66
CA PHE A 47 -11.91 5.57 16.11
C PHE A 47 -12.07 4.25 16.85
N ASP A 48 -12.91 3.34 16.34
CA ASP A 48 -13.11 2.01 16.89
C ASP A 48 -12.33 0.95 16.10
N HIS A 49 -11.45 0.23 16.79
CA HIS A 49 -10.64 -0.84 16.19
C HIS A 49 -11.47 -2.05 15.76
N THR A 50 -12.56 -2.36 16.47
CA THR A 50 -13.41 -3.53 16.17
C THR A 50 -14.10 -3.38 14.82
N ILE A 51 -14.74 -2.23 14.61
CA ILE A 51 -15.43 -1.90 13.35
C ILE A 51 -14.43 -1.81 12.19
N LEU A 52 -13.24 -1.28 12.48
CA LEU A 52 -12.16 -1.16 11.50
C LEU A 52 -11.67 -2.53 11.02
N ASP A 53 -11.46 -3.48 11.93
CA ASP A 53 -11.00 -4.82 11.61
C ASP A 53 -12.06 -5.62 10.84
N GLN A 54 -13.32 -5.54 11.21
CA GLN A 54 -14.44 -6.14 10.47
C GLN A 54 -14.55 -5.58 9.04
N SER A 55 -14.36 -4.28 8.89
CA SER A 55 -14.37 -3.63 7.57
C SER A 55 -13.19 -4.08 6.72
N ALA A 56 -12.01 -4.21 7.32
CA ALA A 56 -10.82 -4.71 6.64
C ALA A 56 -11.00 -6.15 6.15
N GLU A 57 -11.58 -7.03 6.97
CA GLU A 57 -11.89 -8.41 6.58
C GLU A 57 -12.87 -8.47 5.40
N ARG A 58 -13.95 -7.70 5.42
CA ARG A 58 -14.92 -7.62 4.32
C ARG A 58 -14.27 -7.19 3.00
N ILE A 59 -13.40 -6.19 3.05
CA ILE A 59 -12.65 -5.72 1.87
C ILE A 59 -11.75 -6.82 1.33
N VAL A 60 -11.04 -7.52 2.21
CA VAL A 60 -10.15 -8.62 1.82
C VAL A 60 -10.92 -9.78 1.20
N GLU A 61 -12.05 -10.16 1.78
CA GLU A 61 -12.93 -11.21 1.25
C GLU A 61 -13.48 -10.84 -0.14
N THR A 62 -13.96 -9.61 -0.30
CA THR A 62 -14.47 -9.11 -1.58
C THR A 62 -13.37 -9.10 -2.63
N ALA A 63 -12.18 -8.65 -2.29
CA ALA A 63 -11.05 -8.64 -3.22
C ALA A 63 -10.59 -10.07 -3.59
N LYS A 64 -10.58 -11.00 -2.65
CA LYS A 64 -10.28 -12.41 -2.90
C LYS A 64 -11.33 -13.08 -3.79
N SER A 65 -12.61 -12.79 -3.57
CA SER A 65 -13.71 -13.36 -4.37
C SER A 65 -13.64 -12.95 -5.85
N THR A 66 -13.08 -11.77 -6.13
CA THR A 66 -12.83 -11.28 -7.49
C THR A 66 -11.53 -11.77 -8.12
N GLY A 67 -10.76 -12.62 -7.40
CA GLY A 67 -9.51 -13.20 -7.88
C GLY A 67 -8.29 -12.29 -7.78
N ALA A 68 -8.38 -11.15 -7.11
CA ALA A 68 -7.24 -10.26 -6.90
C ALA A 68 -6.32 -10.79 -5.79
N LYS A 69 -5.01 -10.52 -5.92
CA LYS A 69 -4.06 -10.80 -4.85
C LYS A 69 -4.07 -9.69 -3.83
N VAL A 70 -4.30 -10.04 -2.58
CA VAL A 70 -4.35 -9.09 -1.48
C VAL A 70 -3.11 -9.27 -0.60
N ALA A 71 -2.38 -8.19 -0.39
CA ALA A 71 -1.42 -8.09 0.70
C ALA A 71 -2.22 -7.66 1.94
N GLY A 72 -2.35 -8.54 2.92
CA GLY A 72 -3.27 -8.50 4.04
C GLY A 72 -3.31 -7.18 4.81
N PRO A 73 -4.31 -7.00 5.68
CA PRO A 73 -4.44 -5.78 6.45
C PRO A 73 -3.22 -5.57 7.34
N VAL A 74 -2.48 -4.49 7.09
CA VAL A 74 -1.31 -4.11 7.89
C VAL A 74 -1.73 -3.04 8.89
N PRO A 75 -1.55 -3.27 10.21
CA PRO A 75 -1.82 -2.23 11.20
C PRO A 75 -0.77 -1.13 11.10
N LEU A 76 -1.21 0.10 10.95
CA LEU A 76 -0.36 1.28 11.04
C LEU A 76 -0.36 1.82 12.48
N PRO A 77 0.63 2.63 12.88
CA PRO A 77 0.65 3.24 14.20
C PRO A 77 -0.61 4.03 14.48
N THR A 78 -1.18 3.84 15.68
CA THR A 78 -2.37 4.56 16.13
C THR A 78 -1.99 6.00 16.46
N GLU A 79 -2.71 6.94 15.91
CA GLU A 79 -2.57 8.35 16.20
C GLU A 79 -3.32 8.69 17.49
N LYS A 80 -2.67 9.37 18.41
CA LYS A 80 -3.24 9.75 19.70
C LYS A 80 -3.22 11.26 19.83
N ASP A 81 -4.38 11.85 19.96
CA ASP A 81 -4.54 13.27 20.25
C ASP A 81 -5.03 13.44 21.69
N ILE A 82 -4.21 14.07 22.51
CA ILE A 82 -4.52 14.33 23.92
C ILE A 82 -4.90 15.79 24.06
N VAL A 83 -6.13 16.04 24.50
CA VAL A 83 -6.62 17.39 24.79
C VAL A 83 -6.78 17.54 26.30
N THR A 84 -6.10 18.55 26.85
CA THR A 84 -6.19 18.89 28.25
C THR A 84 -7.08 20.13 28.43
N ILE A 85 -8.13 20.01 29.22
CA ILE A 85 -9.08 21.09 29.50
C ILE A 85 -9.07 21.40 30.99
N LEU A 86 -9.09 22.69 31.32
CA LEU A 86 -9.26 23.13 32.68
C LEU A 86 -10.72 22.94 33.14
N ARG A 87 -10.93 22.36 34.32
CA ARG A 87 -12.29 22.16 34.87
C ARG A 87 -12.91 23.45 35.37
N ALA A 88 -12.10 24.39 35.85
CA ALA A 88 -12.58 25.64 36.37
C ALA A 88 -12.06 26.81 35.54
N PRO A 89 -12.89 27.84 35.23
CA PRO A 89 -12.46 28.99 34.45
C PRO A 89 -11.56 29.93 35.26
N HIS A 90 -11.49 29.80 36.59
CA HIS A 90 -10.74 30.68 37.43
C HIS A 90 -10.22 30.01 38.71
N LYS A 91 -8.98 30.31 39.11
CA LYS A 91 -8.33 29.93 40.36
C LYS A 91 -7.78 28.49 40.51
N TYR A 92 -8.37 27.45 39.94
CA TYR A 92 -7.96 26.07 40.10
C TYR A 92 -7.14 25.59 38.91
N LYS A 93 -5.88 25.96 38.82
CA LYS A 93 -4.96 25.60 37.73
C LYS A 93 -4.63 24.10 37.69
N ASP A 94 -4.67 23.44 38.84
CA ASP A 94 -4.30 22.00 38.95
C ASP A 94 -5.46 21.06 38.64
N SER A 95 -6.70 21.56 38.59
CA SER A 95 -7.88 20.77 38.23
C SER A 95 -8.04 20.74 36.72
N ARG A 96 -7.53 19.68 36.10
CA ARG A 96 -7.57 19.47 34.65
C ARG A 96 -8.24 18.16 34.31
N GLU A 97 -8.85 18.12 33.16
CA GLU A 97 -9.39 16.91 32.56
C GLU A 97 -8.72 16.67 31.23
N GLN A 98 -8.25 15.45 31.01
CA GLN A 98 -7.59 15.05 29.78
C GLN A 98 -8.53 14.14 28.99
N PHE A 99 -8.70 14.48 27.70
CA PHE A 99 -9.43 13.65 26.72
C PHE A 99 -8.44 13.11 25.72
N GLU A 100 -8.61 11.85 25.36
CA GLU A 100 -7.78 11.18 24.38
C GLU A 100 -8.64 10.71 23.20
N ILE A 101 -8.24 11.10 22.00
CA ILE A 101 -8.81 10.62 20.75
C ILE A 101 -7.79 9.68 20.11
N ARG A 102 -8.18 8.43 19.89
CA ARG A 102 -7.34 7.44 19.21
C ARG A 102 -7.89 7.17 17.83
N THR A 103 -7.07 7.40 16.80
CA THR A 103 -7.40 7.06 15.42
C THR A 103 -6.61 5.82 15.01
N HIS A 104 -7.32 4.71 14.82
CA HIS A 104 -6.74 3.47 14.33
C HIS A 104 -6.67 3.50 12.81
N LYS A 105 -5.57 2.97 12.25
CA LYS A 105 -5.32 2.95 10.80
C LYS A 105 -4.97 1.53 10.36
N ARG A 106 -5.49 1.14 9.19
CA ARG A 106 -5.14 -0.12 8.51
C ARG A 106 -4.83 0.14 7.06
N LEU A 107 -3.87 -0.59 6.51
CA LEU A 107 -3.45 -0.51 5.13
C LEU A 107 -3.69 -1.85 4.44
N ILE A 108 -4.34 -1.82 3.27
CA ILE A 108 -4.56 -2.98 2.43
C ILE A 108 -4.04 -2.65 1.04
N ASP A 109 -3.16 -3.50 0.51
CA ASP A 109 -2.67 -3.39 -0.87
C ASP A 109 -3.28 -4.51 -1.71
N ILE A 110 -3.95 -4.14 -2.79
CA ILE A 110 -4.51 -5.07 -3.77
C ILE A 110 -3.65 -5.03 -5.01
N LEU A 111 -3.09 -6.19 -5.36
CA LEU A 111 -2.20 -6.35 -6.50
C LEU A 111 -2.99 -6.90 -7.69
N ASN A 112 -2.73 -6.36 -8.88
CA ASN A 112 -3.36 -6.75 -10.13
C ASN A 112 -4.90 -6.76 -10.05
N PRO A 113 -5.53 -5.62 -9.70
CA PRO A 113 -6.98 -5.53 -9.64
C PRO A 113 -7.57 -5.64 -11.05
N SER A 114 -8.65 -6.39 -11.19
CA SER A 114 -9.49 -6.37 -12.38
C SER A 114 -10.53 -5.24 -12.31
N SER A 115 -11.13 -4.88 -13.42
CA SER A 115 -12.25 -3.92 -13.42
C SER A 115 -13.40 -4.37 -12.51
N LYS A 116 -13.65 -5.68 -12.46
CA LYS A 116 -14.64 -6.28 -11.57
C LYS A 116 -14.30 -6.08 -10.09
N THR A 117 -13.00 -6.12 -9.74
CA THR A 117 -12.54 -5.86 -8.36
C THR A 117 -12.82 -4.42 -7.97
N VAL A 118 -12.54 -3.46 -8.85
CA VAL A 118 -12.80 -2.04 -8.60
C VAL A 118 -14.29 -1.79 -8.41
N ASP A 119 -15.12 -2.34 -9.28
CA ASP A 119 -16.59 -2.20 -9.21
C ASP A 119 -17.16 -2.83 -7.92
N ALA A 120 -16.63 -4.00 -7.52
CA ALA A 120 -17.04 -4.66 -6.29
C ALA A 120 -16.67 -3.84 -5.05
N LEU A 121 -15.48 -3.24 -5.04
CA LEU A 121 -15.03 -2.38 -3.95
C LEU A 121 -15.84 -1.09 -3.84
N MET A 122 -16.24 -0.51 -4.97
CA MET A 122 -17.08 0.69 -5.00
C MET A 122 -18.51 0.45 -4.50
N ARG A 123 -19.01 -0.79 -4.64
CA ARG A 123 -20.34 -1.19 -4.17
C ARG A 123 -20.36 -1.73 -2.74
N LEU A 124 -19.18 -1.83 -2.13
CA LEU A 124 -19.07 -2.38 -0.80
C LEU A 124 -19.69 -1.44 0.23
N ASP A 125 -20.69 -1.93 0.91
CA ASP A 125 -21.33 -1.20 2.00
C ASP A 125 -20.52 -1.39 3.28
N LEU A 126 -20.03 -0.30 3.80
CA LEU A 126 -19.20 -0.27 5.00
C LEU A 126 -19.94 0.40 6.15
N PRO A 127 -19.69 -0.03 7.38
CA PRO A 127 -20.35 0.56 8.53
C PRO A 127 -19.98 2.02 8.70
N ALA A 128 -20.89 2.80 9.21
CA ALA A 128 -20.64 4.19 9.58
C ALA A 128 -19.52 4.27 10.63
N GLY A 129 -18.64 5.24 10.50
CA GLY A 129 -17.50 5.44 11.40
C GLY A 129 -16.15 4.97 10.84
N VAL A 130 -16.13 4.38 9.66
CA VAL A 130 -14.90 4.04 8.94
C VAL A 130 -14.70 4.99 7.76
N ASP A 131 -13.58 5.67 7.74
CA ASP A 131 -13.15 6.51 6.63
C ASP A 131 -12.19 5.74 5.72
N ILE A 132 -12.39 5.87 4.40
CA ILE A 132 -11.65 5.11 3.39
C ILE A 132 -10.99 6.05 2.41
N GLU A 133 -9.69 5.89 2.27
CA GLU A 133 -8.90 6.53 1.21
C GLU A 133 -8.42 5.46 0.23
N ILE A 134 -8.78 5.59 -1.04
CA ILE A 134 -8.33 4.70 -2.12
C ILE A 134 -7.34 5.45 -3.00
N LYS A 135 -6.14 4.90 -3.16
CA LYS A 135 -5.11 5.40 -4.09
C LYS A 135 -4.84 4.34 -5.16
N LEU A 136 -4.99 4.76 -6.39
CA LEU A 136 -4.68 3.99 -7.58
C LEU A 136 -3.23 4.15 -8.00
#